data_4b337e056d5aad09ce9541ffb5d06f92
#
_entry.id   4b337e056d5aad09ce9541ffb5d06f92
#
_cell.length_a   1.000
_cell.length_b   1.000
_cell.length_c   1.000
_cell.angle_alpha   90.00
_cell.angle_beta   90.00
_cell.angle_gamma   90.00
#
_symmetry.space_group_name_H-M   'P 1'
#
loop_
_entity.id
_entity.type
_entity.pdbx_description
1 polymer ?
#
loop_
_entity_poly.entity_id
_entity_poly.type
_entity_poly.pdbx_seq_one_letter_code
_entity_poly.pdbx_strand_id
1 'polypeptide(L)'
;MITKINTDISIQTNKRIISYLFAINNWSFSSDNIQDTAINKKDSGFILNTFVASDNYSNNDILNTYAQVIFDMVEKNTFMKFKKLERVRWNWYHPGSITEFHVDENKDNKFSIIYNLHDNDGGTNFKINKKITFHQSKESVALLFPSKVLHRGVAPKENFNRF
;
A
#
# COMPACT_ATOMS: atom_id res chain seq x y z
N MET A 1 -10.95 4.40 12.58
CA MET A 1 -11.92 3.79 11.62
C MET A 1 -11.17 3.47 10.36
N ILE A 2 -11.47 2.32 9.70
CA ILE A 2 -10.94 1.96 8.38
C ILE A 2 -12.08 2.15 7.39
N THR A 3 -11.85 2.95 6.37
CA THR A 3 -12.84 3.27 5.34
C THR A 3 -12.48 2.57 4.04
N LYS A 4 -13.42 1.81 3.47
CA LYS A 4 -13.32 1.24 2.12
C LYS A 4 -13.87 2.23 1.13
N ILE A 5 -13.13 2.48 0.06
CA ILE A 5 -13.45 3.47 -0.95
C ILE A 5 -13.35 2.81 -2.32
N ASN A 6 -14.43 2.79 -3.08
CA ASN A 6 -14.35 2.49 -4.50
C ASN A 6 -13.80 3.73 -5.22
N THR A 7 -12.73 3.56 -5.97
CA THR A 7 -12.05 4.68 -6.63
C THR A 7 -12.53 4.92 -8.05
N ASP A 8 -13.37 4.05 -8.60
CA ASP A 8 -13.86 4.09 -9.99
C ASP A 8 -12.72 4.09 -11.05
N ILE A 9 -11.49 3.74 -10.64
CA ILE A 9 -10.38 3.56 -11.57
C ILE A 9 -10.64 2.30 -12.40
N SER A 10 -10.49 2.42 -13.72
CA SER A 10 -10.81 1.33 -14.62
C SER A 10 -9.84 0.14 -14.47
N ILE A 11 -10.36 -1.07 -14.66
CA ILE A 11 -9.57 -2.31 -14.72
C ILE A 11 -8.42 -2.19 -15.74
N GLN A 12 -8.67 -1.52 -16.86
CA GLN A 12 -7.64 -1.31 -17.88
C GLN A 12 -6.48 -0.43 -17.38
N THR A 13 -6.78 0.58 -16.57
CA THR A 13 -5.75 1.41 -15.92
C THR A 13 -4.92 0.57 -14.96
N ASN A 14 -5.56 -0.24 -14.11
CA ASN A 14 -4.85 -1.12 -13.18
C ASN A 14 -3.94 -2.12 -13.92
N LYS A 15 -4.42 -2.73 -15.01
CA LYS A 15 -3.61 -3.63 -15.84
C LYS A 15 -2.38 -2.94 -16.43
N ARG A 16 -2.51 -1.67 -16.86
CA ARG A 16 -1.36 -0.88 -17.35
C ARG A 16 -0.35 -0.61 -16.23
N ILE A 17 -0.82 -0.25 -15.03
CA ILE A 17 0.05 -0.06 -13.88
C ILE A 17 0.82 -1.36 -13.58
N ILE A 18 0.12 -2.50 -13.49
CA ILE A 18 0.73 -3.81 -13.24
C ILE A 18 1.77 -4.14 -14.30
N SER A 19 1.44 -3.98 -15.59
CA SER A 19 2.39 -4.24 -16.69
C SER A 19 3.64 -3.35 -16.57
N TYR A 20 3.47 -2.10 -16.18
CA TYR A 20 4.58 -1.18 -15.97
C TYR A 20 5.43 -1.58 -14.75
N LEU A 21 4.79 -1.97 -13.65
CA LEU A 21 5.47 -2.45 -12.44
C LEU A 21 6.31 -3.71 -12.72
N PHE A 22 5.82 -4.64 -13.56
CA PHE A 22 6.61 -5.81 -13.97
C PHE A 22 7.79 -5.46 -14.88
N ALA A 23 7.69 -4.39 -15.66
CA ALA A 23 8.79 -3.97 -16.55
C ALA A 23 9.91 -3.22 -15.82
N ILE A 24 9.69 -2.79 -14.60
CA ILE A 24 10.69 -2.04 -13.81
C ILE A 24 11.66 -3.00 -13.14
N ASN A 25 12.96 -2.71 -13.25
CA ASN A 25 14.04 -3.52 -12.65
C ASN A 25 14.52 -2.98 -11.29
N ASN A 26 13.93 -1.90 -10.77
CA ASN A 26 14.43 -1.19 -9.59
C ASN A 26 13.76 -1.63 -8.27
N TRP A 27 13.22 -2.83 -8.23
CA TRP A 27 12.65 -3.39 -7.01
C TRP A 27 13.73 -3.69 -5.98
N SER A 28 13.54 -3.22 -4.75
CA SER A 28 14.35 -3.62 -3.61
C SER A 28 13.67 -4.79 -2.90
N PHE A 29 14.40 -5.87 -2.71
CA PHE A 29 13.94 -6.94 -1.82
C PHE A 29 14.11 -6.47 -0.39
N SER A 30 13.03 -6.41 0.36
CA SER A 30 13.06 -6.07 1.77
C SER A 30 13.04 -7.32 2.62
N SER A 31 14.19 -7.65 3.19
CA SER A 31 14.25 -8.58 4.32
C SER A 31 14.18 -7.85 5.67
N ASP A 32 14.36 -6.52 5.69
CA ASP A 32 14.68 -5.76 6.91
C ASP A 32 14.07 -4.35 6.96
N ASN A 33 12.96 -4.06 6.30
CA ASN A 33 12.48 -2.69 6.29
C ASN A 33 11.38 -2.39 7.30
N ILE A 34 11.78 -2.35 8.55
CA ILE A 34 11.31 -1.29 9.46
C ILE A 34 12.49 -0.92 10.35
N GLN A 35 13.13 0.20 10.06
CA GLN A 35 13.91 0.89 11.06
C GLN A 35 12.96 1.33 12.18
N ASP A 36 13.32 0.94 13.38
CA ASP A 36 12.73 1.18 14.69
C ASP A 36 11.75 0.12 15.18
N THR A 37 12.29 -0.60 15.99
CA THR A 37 11.97 -1.25 17.26
C THR A 37 12.42 -2.70 17.29
N ALA A 38 13.26 -2.95 18.28
CA ALA A 38 13.89 -4.20 18.63
C ALA A 38 12.92 -5.39 18.70
N ILE A 39 12.72 -6.10 17.60
CA ILE A 39 12.27 -7.49 17.56
C ILE A 39 12.68 -8.05 16.19
N ASN A 40 13.25 -9.27 16.16
CA ASN A 40 13.64 -10.00 14.94
C ASN A 40 12.49 -10.14 13.93
N LYS A 41 12.38 -9.23 12.97
CA LYS A 41 11.28 -9.17 12.03
C LYS A 41 11.75 -9.46 10.63
N LYS A 42 11.16 -10.49 10.01
CA LYS A 42 11.41 -10.87 8.62
C LYS A 42 10.18 -10.54 7.79
N ASP A 43 10.08 -9.30 7.33
CA ASP A 43 9.20 -9.00 6.21
C ASP A 43 9.87 -9.47 4.93
N SER A 44 9.17 -10.27 4.13
CA SER A 44 9.65 -10.69 2.82
C SER A 44 8.71 -10.16 1.74
N GLY A 45 9.27 -9.46 0.78
CA GLY A 45 8.53 -8.90 -0.35
C GLY A 45 9.39 -7.93 -1.14
N PHE A 46 8.90 -7.48 -2.27
CA PHE A 46 9.57 -6.46 -3.06
C PHE A 46 8.92 -5.11 -2.80
N ILE A 47 9.76 -4.09 -2.64
CA ILE A 47 9.33 -2.72 -2.37
C ILE A 47 9.97 -1.79 -3.38
N LEU A 48 9.18 -0.86 -3.89
CA LEU A 48 9.61 0.25 -4.72
C LEU A 48 9.09 1.55 -4.12
N ASN A 49 9.98 2.39 -3.57
CA ASN A 49 9.64 3.74 -3.18
C ASN A 49 9.81 4.65 -4.39
N THR A 50 8.77 5.37 -4.79
CA THR A 50 8.83 6.28 -5.94
C THR A 50 8.77 7.75 -5.56
N PHE A 51 8.29 8.06 -4.37
CA PHE A 51 8.20 9.42 -3.87
C PHE A 51 8.33 9.47 -2.35
N VAL A 52 9.16 10.40 -1.85
CA VAL A 52 9.29 10.74 -0.43
C VAL A 52 9.48 12.26 -0.31
N ALA A 53 8.46 12.95 0.17
CA ALA A 53 8.45 14.42 0.21
C ALA A 53 9.48 15.03 1.18
N SER A 54 9.79 14.34 2.29
CA SER A 54 10.80 14.81 3.25
C SER A 54 12.21 14.85 2.66
N ASP A 55 12.49 13.95 1.72
CA ASP A 55 13.82 13.73 1.16
C ASP A 55 13.97 14.36 -0.22
N ASN A 56 12.97 15.09 -0.69
CA ASN A 56 12.88 15.59 -2.08
C ASN A 56 13.10 14.48 -3.14
N TYR A 57 12.73 13.24 -2.78
CA TYR A 57 12.98 12.08 -3.61
C TYR A 57 11.80 11.82 -4.54
N SER A 58 12.07 11.81 -5.84
CA SER A 58 11.14 11.36 -6.86
C SER A 58 11.94 10.64 -7.96
N ASN A 59 11.63 9.36 -8.20
CA ASN A 59 12.40 8.56 -9.17
C ASN A 59 11.56 7.93 -10.27
N ASN A 60 10.24 8.10 -10.26
CA ASN A 60 9.37 7.52 -11.27
C ASN A 60 8.10 8.35 -11.47
N ASP A 61 8.15 9.29 -12.40
CA ASP A 61 7.04 10.23 -12.65
C ASP A 61 5.77 9.53 -13.13
N ILE A 62 5.88 8.43 -13.87
CA ILE A 62 4.72 7.66 -14.34
C ILE A 62 3.98 7.05 -13.14
N LEU A 63 4.68 6.35 -12.27
CA LEU A 63 4.08 5.76 -11.08
C LEU A 63 3.56 6.81 -10.10
N ASN A 64 4.28 7.92 -9.96
CA ASN A 64 3.84 9.04 -9.13
C ASN A 64 2.58 9.69 -9.68
N THR A 65 2.45 9.81 -11.01
CA THR A 65 1.21 10.28 -11.65
C THR A 65 0.04 9.34 -11.36
N TYR A 66 0.23 8.03 -11.48
CA TYR A 66 -0.82 7.09 -11.11
C TYR A 66 -1.19 7.17 -9.62
N ALA A 67 -0.21 7.30 -8.75
CA ALA A 67 -0.46 7.47 -7.31
C ALA A 67 -1.24 8.75 -7.01
N GLN A 68 -0.94 9.85 -7.72
CA GLN A 68 -1.70 11.09 -7.60
C GLN A 68 -3.15 10.92 -8.05
N VAL A 69 -3.40 10.22 -9.17
CA VAL A 69 -4.77 9.90 -9.62
C VAL A 69 -5.54 9.09 -8.56
N ILE A 70 -4.90 8.07 -7.97
CA ILE A 70 -5.51 7.27 -6.90
C ILE A 70 -5.85 8.17 -5.70
N PHE A 71 -4.92 9.03 -5.31
CA PHE A 71 -5.09 9.97 -4.21
C PHE A 71 -6.25 10.94 -4.45
N ASP A 72 -6.35 11.52 -5.64
CA ASP A 72 -7.41 12.44 -6.02
C ASP A 72 -8.80 11.76 -6.02
N MET A 73 -8.85 10.48 -6.45
CA MET A 73 -10.08 9.70 -6.40
C MET A 73 -10.52 9.38 -4.97
N VAL A 74 -9.56 9.12 -4.08
CA VAL A 74 -9.86 8.96 -2.64
C VAL A 74 -10.40 10.26 -2.04
N GLU A 75 -9.79 11.41 -2.32
CA GLU A 75 -10.31 12.71 -1.89
C GLU A 75 -11.73 12.96 -2.39
N LYS A 76 -11.96 12.73 -3.69
CA LYS A 76 -13.27 12.91 -4.33
C LYS A 76 -14.35 12.06 -3.66
N ASN A 77 -14.04 10.78 -3.39
CA ASN A 77 -15.03 9.83 -2.90
C ASN A 77 -15.20 9.83 -1.37
N THR A 78 -14.34 10.54 -0.63
CA THR A 78 -14.47 10.71 0.82
C THR A 78 -14.91 12.10 1.24
N PHE A 79 -14.88 13.07 0.33
CA PHE A 79 -15.05 14.51 0.62
C PHE A 79 -14.01 15.04 1.63
N MET A 80 -12.95 14.26 1.88
CA MET A 80 -11.81 14.70 2.69
C MET A 80 -10.83 15.49 1.83
N LYS A 81 -10.15 16.46 2.47
CA LYS A 81 -9.04 17.18 1.83
C LYS A 81 -7.76 16.94 2.62
N PHE A 82 -6.77 16.41 1.96
CA PHE A 82 -5.45 16.20 2.52
C PHE A 82 -4.51 17.35 2.08
N LYS A 83 -3.55 17.68 2.92
CA LYS A 83 -2.62 18.79 2.60
C LYS A 83 -1.67 18.45 1.46
N LYS A 84 -1.18 17.21 1.45
CA LYS A 84 -0.21 16.73 0.46
C LYS A 84 -0.03 15.20 0.55
N LEU A 85 0.42 14.62 -0.55
CA LEU A 85 0.98 13.29 -0.58
C LEU A 85 2.41 13.35 -0.02
N GLU A 86 2.77 12.49 0.93
CA GLU A 86 4.07 12.51 1.59
C GLU A 86 4.98 11.38 1.15
N ARG A 87 4.42 10.20 0.84
CA ARG A 87 5.15 9.03 0.41
C ARG A 87 4.32 8.18 -0.52
N VAL A 88 4.94 7.64 -1.54
CA VAL A 88 4.39 6.60 -2.42
C VAL A 88 5.29 5.39 -2.37
N ARG A 89 4.69 4.26 -2.04
CA ARG A 89 5.35 2.96 -2.01
C ARG A 89 4.50 1.96 -2.77
N TRP A 90 5.13 1.20 -3.66
CA TRP A 90 4.55 0.05 -4.34
C TRP A 90 5.08 -1.20 -3.65
N ASN A 91 4.18 -2.11 -3.33
CA ASN A 91 4.53 -3.38 -2.69
C ASN A 91 4.17 -4.52 -3.63
N TRP A 92 5.06 -5.48 -3.72
CA TRP A 92 4.84 -6.71 -4.47
C TRP A 92 5.00 -7.89 -3.53
N TYR A 93 3.89 -8.54 -3.21
CA TYR A 93 3.87 -9.76 -2.42
C TYR A 93 3.64 -10.96 -3.32
N HIS A 94 4.54 -11.93 -3.28
CA HIS A 94 4.37 -13.23 -3.90
C HIS A 94 3.79 -14.23 -2.87
N PRO A 95 3.24 -15.39 -3.29
CA PRO A 95 2.85 -16.47 -2.37
C PRO A 95 4.01 -16.83 -1.43
N GLY A 96 3.69 -16.96 -0.15
CA GLY A 96 4.70 -17.23 0.88
C GLY A 96 5.43 -16.00 1.44
N SER A 97 5.17 -14.79 0.95
CA SER A 97 5.69 -13.58 1.59
C SER A 97 5.20 -13.46 3.02
N ILE A 98 6.12 -13.16 3.92
CA ILE A 98 5.82 -12.97 5.35
C ILE A 98 5.84 -11.47 5.63
N THR A 99 4.82 -10.98 6.32
CA THR A 99 4.74 -9.58 6.72
C THR A 99 4.39 -9.46 8.20
N GLU A 100 4.92 -8.44 8.85
CA GLU A 100 4.65 -8.20 10.25
C GLU A 100 3.73 -7.00 10.49
N PHE A 101 3.14 -6.97 11.68
CA PHE A 101 2.34 -5.83 12.09
C PHE A 101 3.23 -4.60 12.33
N HIS A 102 2.90 -3.50 11.67
CA HIS A 102 3.58 -2.22 11.79
C HIS A 102 2.61 -1.04 11.74
N VAL A 103 3.09 0.13 12.01
CA VAL A 103 2.45 1.42 11.77
C VAL A 103 3.24 2.16 10.72
N ASP A 104 2.59 2.90 9.83
CA ASP A 104 3.29 3.68 8.80
C ASP A 104 3.91 4.95 9.35
N GLU A 105 3.19 5.60 10.27
CA GLU A 105 3.64 6.83 10.93
C GLU A 105 2.93 6.94 12.29
N ASN A 106 3.67 7.29 13.34
CA ASN A 106 3.11 7.45 14.69
C ASN A 106 2.77 8.91 15.01
N LYS A 107 2.18 9.61 14.05
CA LYS A 107 1.72 10.99 14.21
C LYS A 107 0.21 11.07 14.06
N ASP A 108 -0.39 11.96 14.85
CA ASP A 108 -1.79 12.31 14.68
C ASP A 108 -1.98 13.08 13.34
N ASN A 109 -3.19 13.01 12.79
CA ASN A 109 -3.55 13.65 11.52
C ASN A 109 -2.79 13.17 10.28
N LYS A 110 -2.17 11.99 10.36
CA LYS A 110 -1.62 11.27 9.20
C LYS A 110 -2.53 10.12 8.81
N PHE A 111 -2.68 9.93 7.52
CA PHE A 111 -3.49 8.86 6.96
C PHE A 111 -2.68 8.05 5.97
N SER A 112 -2.96 6.77 5.93
CA SER A 112 -2.44 5.83 4.94
C SER A 112 -3.56 5.41 4.00
N ILE A 113 -3.19 5.24 2.74
CA ILE A 113 -4.06 4.68 1.70
C ILE A 113 -3.38 3.42 1.19
N ILE A 114 -4.08 2.29 1.26
CA ILE A 114 -3.68 1.06 0.57
C ILE A 114 -4.63 0.87 -0.60
N TYR A 115 -4.10 0.89 -1.81
CA TYR A 115 -4.85 0.66 -3.04
C TYR A 115 -4.48 -0.69 -3.64
N ASN A 116 -5.47 -1.46 -4.07
CA ASN A 116 -5.25 -2.78 -4.65
C ASN A 116 -5.50 -2.74 -6.17
N LEU A 117 -4.51 -3.19 -6.92
CA LEU A 117 -4.53 -3.15 -8.38
C LEU A 117 -5.32 -4.30 -9.00
N HIS A 118 -5.60 -5.36 -8.26
CA HIS A 118 -6.38 -6.51 -8.72
C HIS A 118 -6.97 -7.31 -7.56
N ASP A 119 -7.97 -8.11 -7.87
CA ASP A 119 -8.55 -9.06 -6.93
C ASP A 119 -7.58 -10.20 -6.65
N ASN A 120 -7.41 -10.57 -5.39
CA ASN A 120 -6.71 -11.78 -4.97
C ASN A 120 -7.17 -12.23 -3.58
N ASP A 121 -6.71 -13.39 -3.14
CA ASP A 121 -7.03 -13.97 -1.83
C ASP A 121 -6.17 -13.41 -0.69
N GLY A 122 -5.14 -12.62 -0.99
CA GLY A 122 -4.40 -11.81 -0.04
C GLY A 122 -5.17 -10.58 0.40
N GLY A 123 -4.53 -9.73 1.21
CA GLY A 123 -5.20 -8.54 1.71
C GLY A 123 -4.42 -7.81 2.79
N THR A 124 -5.13 -7.19 3.70
CA THR A 124 -4.55 -6.46 4.83
C THR A 124 -5.26 -6.84 6.13
N ASN A 125 -4.47 -7.23 7.12
CA ASN A 125 -4.93 -7.37 8.49
C ASN A 125 -4.73 -6.06 9.26
N PHE A 126 -5.76 -5.62 9.96
CA PHE A 126 -5.70 -4.49 10.90
C PHE A 126 -5.89 -5.00 12.32
N LYS A 127 -5.12 -4.49 13.27
CA LYS A 127 -5.24 -4.83 14.69
C LYS A 127 -5.69 -3.61 15.47
N ILE A 128 -6.95 -3.64 15.95
CA ILE A 128 -7.57 -2.56 16.74
C ILE A 128 -8.13 -3.18 18.01
N ASN A 129 -7.78 -2.63 19.17
CA ASN A 129 -8.25 -3.11 20.47
C ASN A 129 -8.08 -4.64 20.65
N LYS A 130 -6.90 -5.17 20.29
CA LYS A 130 -6.56 -6.61 20.31
C LYS A 130 -7.34 -7.48 19.31
N LYS A 131 -8.31 -6.94 18.59
CA LYS A 131 -9.05 -7.65 17.54
C LYS A 131 -8.35 -7.48 16.20
N ILE A 132 -8.21 -8.58 15.45
CA ILE A 132 -7.69 -8.57 14.09
C ILE A 132 -8.88 -8.66 13.13
N THR A 133 -8.90 -7.75 12.14
CA THR A 133 -9.89 -7.73 11.07
C THR A 133 -9.15 -7.84 9.73
N PHE A 134 -9.55 -8.80 8.90
CA PHE A 134 -8.99 -9.00 7.57
C PHE A 134 -9.82 -8.25 6.52
N HIS A 135 -9.13 -7.56 5.64
CA HIS A 135 -9.69 -6.91 4.45
C HIS A 135 -9.04 -7.50 3.21
N GLN A 136 -9.79 -8.30 2.48
CA GLN A 136 -9.32 -8.93 1.23
C GLN A 136 -9.00 -7.87 0.18
N SER A 137 -7.98 -8.11 -0.62
CA SER A 137 -7.66 -7.29 -1.79
C SER A 137 -8.78 -7.32 -2.80
N LYS A 138 -9.29 -6.15 -3.16
CA LYS A 138 -10.31 -5.95 -4.17
C LYS A 138 -9.84 -4.89 -5.16
N GLU A 139 -9.92 -5.22 -6.44
CA GLU A 139 -9.52 -4.31 -7.51
C GLU A 139 -10.24 -2.97 -7.40
N SER A 140 -9.52 -1.88 -7.62
CA SER A 140 -10.03 -0.51 -7.58
C SER A 140 -10.60 -0.08 -6.22
N VAL A 141 -10.32 -0.84 -5.15
CA VAL A 141 -10.71 -0.48 -3.78
C VAL A 141 -9.50 0.03 -3.01
N ALA A 142 -9.65 1.21 -2.45
CA ALA A 142 -8.71 1.79 -1.49
C ALA A 142 -9.18 1.57 -0.05
N LEU A 143 -8.23 1.36 0.85
CA LEU A 143 -8.43 1.36 2.30
C LEU A 143 -7.79 2.61 2.86
N LEU A 144 -8.58 3.53 3.40
CA LEU A 144 -8.13 4.74 4.08
C LEU A 144 -8.21 4.56 5.59
N PHE A 145 -7.11 4.84 6.30
CA PHE A 145 -7.04 4.69 7.76
C PHE A 145 -5.98 5.61 8.37
N PRO A 146 -6.07 5.94 9.67
CA PRO A 146 -5.01 6.67 10.37
C PRO A 146 -3.69 5.88 10.34
N SER A 147 -2.59 6.52 9.96
CA SER A 147 -1.28 5.86 9.76
C SER A 147 -0.73 5.15 11.00
N LYS A 148 -1.21 5.52 12.20
CA LYS A 148 -0.90 4.88 13.48
C LYS A 148 -1.66 3.58 13.75
N VAL A 149 -2.56 3.15 12.86
CA VAL A 149 -3.26 1.87 13.01
C VAL A 149 -2.31 0.73 12.68
N LEU A 150 -2.18 -0.20 13.63
CA LEU A 150 -1.33 -1.37 13.48
C LEU A 150 -1.91 -2.29 12.40
N HIS A 151 -1.15 -2.54 11.34
CA HIS A 151 -1.58 -3.33 10.21
C HIS A 151 -0.44 -4.15 9.61
N ARG A 152 -0.81 -5.13 8.77
CA ARG A 152 0.17 -5.88 7.96
C ARG A 152 -0.45 -6.31 6.64
N GLY A 153 0.37 -6.44 5.60
CA GLY A 153 -0.01 -7.13 4.38
C GLY A 153 -0.27 -8.62 4.66
N VAL A 154 -1.11 -9.24 3.88
CA VAL A 154 -1.30 -10.70 3.82
C VAL A 154 -1.05 -11.12 2.40
N ALA A 155 -0.03 -11.96 2.21
CA ALA A 155 0.31 -12.48 0.89
C ALA A 155 -0.82 -13.37 0.34
N PRO A 156 -0.96 -13.46 -0.97
CA PRO A 156 -1.86 -14.42 -1.58
C PRO A 156 -1.38 -15.86 -1.32
N LYS A 157 -2.30 -16.80 -1.29
CA LYS A 157 -1.98 -18.22 -1.10
C LYS A 157 -1.71 -18.93 -2.41
N GLU A 158 -2.41 -18.54 -3.46
CA GLU A 158 -2.28 -19.10 -4.80
C GLU A 158 -1.26 -18.35 -5.65
N ASN A 159 -0.94 -18.86 -6.82
CA ASN A 159 0.13 -18.40 -7.72
C ASN A 159 -0.06 -17.01 -8.32
N PHE A 160 -0.68 -16.09 -7.59
CA PHE A 160 -0.89 -14.72 -8.02
C PHE A 160 -0.08 -13.77 -7.16
N ASN A 161 0.64 -12.87 -7.81
CA ASN A 161 1.30 -11.77 -7.12
C ASN A 161 0.26 -10.73 -6.66
N ARG A 162 0.49 -10.10 -5.52
CA ARG A 162 -0.30 -8.99 -5.04
C ARG A 162 0.49 -7.69 -5.18
N PHE A 163 -0.12 -6.73 -5.82
CA PHE A 163 0.36 -5.35 -5.90
C PHE A 163 -0.58 -4.39 -5.19
#